data_2fc5cfee36bd75bce9b8c5e158ea0eeb
#
_entry.id   2fc5cfee36bd75bce9b8c5e158ea0eeb
#
_cell.length_a   1.000
_cell.length_b   1.000
_cell.length_c   1.000
_cell.angle_alpha   90.00
_cell.angle_beta   90.00
_cell.angle_gamma   90.00
#
_symmetry.space_group_name_H-M   'P 1'
#
loop_
_entity.id
_entity.type
_entity.pdbx_description
1 polymer ?
#
loop_
_entity_poly.entity_id
_entity_poly.type
_entity_poly.pdbx_seq_one_letter_code
_entity_poly.pdbx_strand_id
1 'polypeptide(L)'
;MDKDTKLFFFGCPILVLWLVKGIKFIIMDEFILILRHPDGSKIASPEQMQIWMKQTMDWIGGIAAQNKYVGGQGLLFDDSRGVSRHSVVTNGPFGEIAETIGGYMIGRAESVDEAVEFAKGCPVLQGEDNSVEVRRIARRDGVH
;
A
#
# COMPACT_ATOMS: atom_id res chain seq x y z
N MET A 1 -11.84 -42.36 -32.77
CA MET A 1 -11.99 -41.27 -31.98
C MET A 1 -11.13 -40.13 -32.53
N ASP A 2 -11.19 -39.21 -32.66
CA ASP A 2 -12.37 -38.62 -32.79
C ASP A 2 -12.15 -37.35 -33.54
N LYS A 3 -12.60 -37.38 -34.78
CA LYS A 3 -12.49 -36.20 -35.63
C LYS A 3 -13.11 -34.96 -34.98
N ASP A 4 -14.12 -35.17 -34.15
CA ASP A 4 -14.83 -34.10 -33.45
C ASP A 4 -14.02 -33.50 -32.31
N THR A 5 -13.26 -34.31 -31.59
CA THR A 5 -12.37 -33.84 -30.54
C THR A 5 -11.19 -33.06 -31.09
N LYS A 6 -10.68 -33.47 -32.27
CA LYS A 6 -9.63 -32.70 -32.95
C LYS A 6 -10.12 -31.35 -33.48
N LEU A 7 -11.32 -31.30 -34.02
CA LEU A 7 -11.96 -30.07 -34.49
C LEU A 7 -12.25 -29.10 -33.33
N PHE A 8 -12.66 -29.63 -32.20
CA PHE A 8 -12.87 -28.84 -30.99
C PHE A 8 -11.56 -28.24 -30.48
N PHE A 9 -10.46 -29.00 -30.51
CA PHE A 9 -9.13 -28.50 -30.13
C PHE A 9 -8.59 -27.44 -31.09
N PHE A 10 -8.85 -27.53 -32.36
CA PHE A 10 -8.45 -26.53 -33.35
C PHE A 10 -9.30 -25.25 -33.32
N GLY A 11 -10.54 -25.34 -32.89
CA GLY A 11 -11.40 -24.19 -32.69
C GLY A 11 -11.06 -23.39 -31.41
N CYS A 12 -10.59 -24.07 -30.38
CA CYS A 12 -10.25 -23.46 -29.07
C CYS A 12 -9.17 -22.37 -29.17
N PRO A 13 -8.06 -22.49 -29.92
CA PRO A 13 -7.04 -21.44 -29.97
C PRO A 13 -7.52 -20.12 -30.52
N ILE A 14 -8.43 -20.15 -31.48
CA ILE A 14 -8.97 -18.95 -32.13
C ILE A 14 -9.93 -18.22 -31.16
N LEU A 15 -10.77 -18.97 -30.45
CA LEU A 15 -11.66 -18.45 -29.41
C LEU A 15 -10.87 -17.89 -28.23
N VAL A 16 -9.84 -18.58 -27.80
CA VAL A 16 -8.95 -18.13 -26.72
C VAL A 16 -8.19 -16.87 -27.14
N LEU A 17 -7.69 -16.78 -28.35
CA LEU A 17 -7.07 -15.58 -28.90
C LEU A 17 -8.04 -14.40 -29.00
N TRP A 18 -9.29 -14.66 -29.35
CA TRP A 18 -10.32 -13.63 -29.41
C TRP A 18 -10.72 -13.13 -28.01
N LEU A 19 -10.86 -14.03 -27.04
CA LEU A 19 -11.07 -13.71 -25.63
C LEU A 19 -9.87 -12.94 -25.02
N VAL A 20 -8.65 -13.32 -25.36
CA VAL A 20 -7.42 -12.62 -24.92
C VAL A 20 -7.31 -11.22 -25.51
N LYS A 21 -7.76 -10.98 -26.74
CA LYS A 21 -7.84 -9.63 -27.31
C LYS A 21 -8.89 -8.75 -26.65
N GLY A 22 -9.91 -9.34 -26.04
CA GLY A 22 -10.92 -8.62 -25.26
C GLY A 22 -10.55 -8.45 -23.78
N ILE A 23 -9.58 -9.19 -23.28
CA ILE A 23 -9.10 -9.09 -21.90
C ILE A 23 -8.01 -8.02 -21.84
N LYS A 24 -8.37 -6.88 -21.29
CA LYS A 24 -7.41 -5.86 -20.93
C LYS A 24 -6.59 -6.39 -19.75
N PHE A 25 -5.35 -6.81 -19.99
CA PHE A 25 -4.43 -7.13 -18.89
C PHE A 25 -4.14 -5.84 -18.13
N ILE A 26 -4.73 -5.73 -16.95
CA ILE A 26 -4.45 -4.63 -16.02
C ILE A 26 -3.20 -5.03 -15.26
N ILE A 27 -2.08 -4.37 -15.56
CA ILE A 27 -0.85 -4.51 -14.80
C ILE A 27 -0.95 -3.57 -13.60
N MET A 28 -0.94 -4.15 -12.40
CA MET A 28 -0.88 -3.39 -11.17
C MET A 28 0.56 -3.31 -10.66
N ASP A 29 0.98 -2.11 -10.31
CA ASP A 29 2.23 -1.86 -9.60
C ASP A 29 2.00 -1.81 -8.10
N GLU A 30 3.04 -2.02 -7.33
CA GLU A 30 3.02 -1.84 -5.89
C GLU A 30 3.39 -0.39 -5.53
N PHE A 31 2.64 0.15 -4.58
CA PHE A 31 2.84 1.48 -4.03
C PHE A 31 2.97 1.38 -2.52
N ILE A 32 3.92 2.11 -1.97
CA ILE A 32 4.02 2.30 -0.53
C ILE A 32 3.33 3.62 -0.16
N LEU A 33 2.49 3.56 0.84
CA LEU A 33 1.89 4.70 1.51
C LEU A 33 2.61 4.88 2.83
N ILE A 34 3.32 5.97 2.98
CA ILE A 34 4.10 6.31 4.18
C ILE A 34 3.26 7.28 5.01
N LEU A 35 2.88 6.83 6.20
CA LEU A 35 2.02 7.58 7.10
C LEU A 35 2.89 8.40 8.06
N ARG A 36 2.71 9.74 8.02
CA ARG A 36 3.43 10.66 8.88
C ARG A 36 2.48 11.26 9.90
N HIS A 37 2.72 10.99 11.16
CA HIS A 37 1.91 11.49 12.27
C HIS A 37 2.72 11.44 13.57
N PRO A 38 2.36 12.22 14.58
CA PRO A 38 2.99 12.14 15.90
C PRO A 38 2.61 10.83 16.62
N ASP A 39 3.31 10.55 17.71
CA ASP A 39 2.98 9.43 18.59
C ASP A 39 1.60 9.63 19.24
N GLY A 40 0.63 8.88 18.73
CA GLY A 40 -0.75 8.98 19.20
C GLY A 40 -0.93 8.65 20.67
N SER A 41 -0.09 7.78 21.23
CA SER A 41 -0.16 7.41 22.64
C SER A 41 0.15 8.57 23.60
N LYS A 42 0.82 9.60 23.10
CA LYS A 42 1.16 10.81 23.87
C LYS A 42 0.09 11.91 23.80
N ILE A 43 -0.83 11.81 22.85
CA ILE A 43 -1.82 12.86 22.55
C ILE A 43 -3.27 12.41 22.67
N ALA A 44 -3.53 11.12 22.84
CA ALA A 44 -4.87 10.56 22.86
C ALA A 44 -5.10 9.63 24.04
N SER A 45 -6.36 9.51 24.46
CA SER A 45 -6.78 8.51 25.45
C SER A 45 -6.73 7.10 24.87
N PRO A 46 -6.69 6.05 25.70
CA PRO A 46 -6.77 4.66 25.24
C PRO A 46 -8.03 4.40 24.39
N GLU A 47 -9.15 4.99 24.74
CA GLU A 47 -10.41 4.86 23.99
C GLU A 47 -10.32 5.50 22.62
N GLN A 48 -9.69 6.67 22.52
CA GLN A 48 -9.46 7.34 21.23
C GLN A 48 -8.50 6.54 20.37
N MET A 49 -7.49 5.93 20.94
CA MET A 49 -6.57 5.03 20.23
C MET A 49 -7.30 3.83 19.64
N GLN A 50 -8.25 3.24 20.37
CA GLN A 50 -9.06 2.14 19.85
C GLN A 50 -9.94 2.57 18.68
N ILE A 51 -10.51 3.77 18.72
CA ILE A 51 -11.30 4.33 17.62
C ILE A 51 -10.42 4.48 16.36
N TRP A 52 -9.25 5.06 16.51
CA TRP A 52 -8.32 5.24 15.38
C TRP A 52 -7.84 3.90 14.79
N MET A 53 -7.57 2.94 15.67
CA MET A 53 -7.19 1.59 15.23
C MET A 53 -8.32 0.92 14.45
N LYS A 54 -9.56 1.02 14.92
CA LYS A 54 -10.72 0.48 14.20
C LYS A 54 -10.89 1.15 12.84
N GLN A 55 -10.80 2.46 12.77
CA GLN A 55 -10.90 3.20 11.52
C GLN A 55 -9.81 2.79 10.53
N THR A 56 -8.59 2.60 11.01
CA THR A 56 -7.47 2.14 10.20
C THR A 56 -7.70 0.73 9.66
N MET A 57 -8.19 -0.18 10.49
CA MET A 57 -8.52 -1.54 10.08
C MET A 57 -9.67 -1.58 9.07
N ASP A 58 -10.68 -0.74 9.24
CA ASP A 58 -11.79 -0.61 8.29
C ASP A 58 -11.31 -0.07 6.93
N TRP A 59 -10.42 0.93 6.94
CA TRP A 59 -9.79 1.46 5.74
C TRP A 59 -8.96 0.40 5.00
N ILE A 60 -8.09 -0.31 5.71
CA ILE A 60 -7.30 -1.43 5.16
C ILE A 60 -8.23 -2.52 4.62
N GLY A 61 -9.29 -2.84 5.34
CA GLY A 61 -10.29 -3.83 4.93
C GLY A 61 -10.98 -3.48 3.61
N GLY A 62 -11.26 -2.21 3.37
CA GLY A 62 -11.81 -1.73 2.11
C GLY A 62 -10.86 -1.92 0.91
N ILE A 63 -9.58 -1.73 1.12
CA ILE A 63 -8.54 -1.97 0.10
C ILE A 63 -8.35 -3.48 -0.11
N ALA A 64 -8.33 -4.26 0.96
CA ALA A 64 -8.21 -5.71 0.92
C ALA A 64 -9.40 -6.38 0.21
N ALA A 65 -10.60 -5.84 0.38
CA ALA A 65 -11.81 -6.30 -0.32
C ALA A 65 -11.70 -6.18 -1.85
N GLN A 66 -10.88 -5.25 -2.34
CA GLN A 66 -10.56 -5.09 -3.77
C GLN A 66 -9.39 -5.97 -4.23
N ASN A 67 -8.84 -6.81 -3.35
CA ASN A 67 -7.64 -7.62 -3.58
C ASN A 67 -6.41 -6.76 -3.92
N LYS A 68 -6.30 -5.57 -3.33
CA LYS A 68 -5.24 -4.59 -3.59
C LYS A 68 -4.33 -4.33 -2.41
N TYR A 69 -4.61 -4.89 -1.24
CA TYR A 69 -3.77 -4.81 -0.07
C TYR A 69 -2.67 -5.86 -0.12
N VAL A 70 -1.42 -5.46 0.13
CA VAL A 70 -0.25 -6.35 0.18
C VAL A 70 0.23 -6.54 1.62
N GLY A 71 0.37 -5.48 2.37
CA GLY A 71 0.83 -5.52 3.74
C GLY A 71 1.04 -4.12 4.30
N GLY A 72 1.38 -4.05 5.57
CA GLY A 72 1.68 -2.80 6.24
C GLY A 72 1.85 -3.00 7.72
N GLN A 73 2.49 -2.04 8.38
CA GLN A 73 2.73 -2.06 9.82
C GLN A 73 2.69 -0.64 10.38
N GLY A 74 2.19 -0.53 11.62
CA GLY A 74 2.48 0.60 12.46
C GLY A 74 3.93 0.53 12.97
N LEU A 75 4.54 1.68 13.17
CA LEU A 75 5.89 1.79 13.69
C LEU A 75 5.84 2.41 15.09
N LEU A 76 6.61 1.85 16.01
CA LEU A 76 6.78 2.43 17.32
C LEU A 76 7.72 3.63 17.22
N PHE A 77 7.46 4.64 18.04
CA PHE A 77 8.31 5.83 18.15
C PHE A 77 9.44 5.61 19.16
N ASP A 78 9.20 4.76 20.15
CA ASP A 78 10.21 4.34 21.11
C ASP A 78 11.17 3.31 20.46
N ASP A 79 12.34 3.16 21.04
CA ASP A 79 13.40 2.24 20.55
C ASP A 79 13.83 2.47 19.10
N SER A 80 13.71 3.69 18.61
CA SER A 80 14.17 4.07 17.27
C SER A 80 15.56 4.71 17.32
N ARG A 81 16.33 4.47 16.28
CA ARG A 81 17.68 5.03 16.12
C ARG A 81 17.89 5.42 14.67
N GLY A 82 18.51 6.55 14.45
CA GLY A 82 19.01 6.95 13.14
C GLY A 82 20.52 6.72 13.04
N VAL A 83 20.98 6.17 11.93
CA VAL A 83 22.41 5.98 11.66
C VAL A 83 22.80 6.74 10.42
N SER A 84 23.81 7.61 10.52
CA SER A 84 24.37 8.34 9.40
C SER A 84 25.58 7.64 8.79
N ARG A 85 26.07 8.16 7.66
CA ARG A 85 27.27 7.64 6.96
C ARG A 85 28.51 7.52 7.86
N HIS A 86 28.67 8.41 8.83
CA HIS A 86 29.81 8.43 9.76
C HIS A 86 29.52 7.69 11.06
N SER A 87 28.58 6.74 11.05
CA SER A 87 28.17 5.96 12.21
C SER A 87 27.63 6.81 13.38
N VAL A 88 27.18 8.02 13.09
CA VAL A 88 26.46 8.83 14.09
C VAL A 88 25.10 8.19 14.33
N VAL A 89 24.86 7.80 15.57
CA VAL A 89 23.60 7.20 15.99
C VAL A 89 22.83 8.23 16.79
N THR A 90 21.58 8.47 16.37
CA THR A 90 20.66 9.36 17.10
C THR A 90 19.75 8.55 18.02
N ASN A 91 19.30 9.19 19.09
CA ASN A 91 18.23 8.65 19.92
C ASN A 91 16.89 9.12 19.33
N GLY A 92 16.21 8.20 18.66
CA GLY A 92 14.96 8.49 17.97
C GLY A 92 15.12 8.61 16.46
N PRO A 93 14.00 8.77 15.74
CA PRO A 93 14.00 8.95 14.30
C PRO A 93 14.61 10.31 13.89
N PHE A 94 15.10 10.40 12.66
CA PHE A 94 15.52 11.67 12.08
C PHE A 94 14.28 12.55 11.79
N GLY A 95 14.44 13.86 11.96
CA GLY A 95 13.44 14.85 11.60
C GLY A 95 12.55 15.31 12.75
N GLU A 96 11.76 16.31 12.47
CA GLU A 96 10.77 16.86 13.39
C GLU A 96 9.55 15.93 13.47
N ILE A 97 8.69 16.15 14.49
CA ILE A 97 7.51 15.31 14.74
C ILE A 97 6.60 15.21 13.51
N ALA A 98 6.44 16.29 12.74
CA ALA A 98 5.65 16.31 11.50
C ALA A 98 6.24 15.46 10.36
N GLU A 99 7.52 15.13 10.44
CA GLU A 99 8.23 14.31 9.45
C GLU A 99 8.38 12.85 9.88
N THR A 100 7.99 12.54 11.11
CA THR A 100 8.17 11.21 11.69
C THR A 100 7.21 10.22 11.06
N ILE A 101 7.75 9.10 10.59
CA ILE A 101 6.96 8.01 10.01
C ILE A 101 6.37 7.16 11.13
N GLY A 102 5.04 7.14 11.23
CA GLY A 102 4.31 6.35 12.22
C GLY A 102 3.83 5.00 11.69
N GLY A 103 3.93 4.77 10.39
CA GLY A 103 3.53 3.51 9.77
C GLY A 103 3.65 3.53 8.26
N TYR A 104 3.39 2.39 7.66
CA TYR A 104 3.31 2.28 6.21
C TYR A 104 2.31 1.21 5.79
N MET A 105 1.81 1.33 4.57
CA MET A 105 1.02 0.32 3.89
C MET A 105 1.54 0.11 2.47
N ILE A 106 1.51 -1.12 2.01
CA ILE A 106 1.79 -1.46 0.62
C ILE A 106 0.48 -1.95 -0.01
N GLY A 107 0.13 -1.33 -1.12
CA GLY A 107 -1.03 -1.70 -1.92
C GLY A 107 -0.70 -1.82 -3.40
N ARG A 108 -1.57 -2.48 -4.14
CA ARG A 108 -1.49 -2.58 -5.58
C ARG A 108 -2.47 -1.61 -6.22
N ALA A 109 -2.02 -0.94 -7.26
CA ALA A 109 -2.85 -0.02 -8.03
C ALA A 109 -2.44 0.00 -9.50
N GLU A 110 -3.35 0.36 -10.37
CA GLU A 110 -3.10 0.52 -11.81
C GLU A 110 -2.27 1.77 -12.11
N SER A 111 -2.35 2.76 -11.22
CA SER A 111 -1.68 4.05 -11.38
C SER A 111 -1.39 4.68 -10.02
N VAL A 112 -0.51 5.68 -10.02
CA VAL A 112 -0.28 6.50 -8.83
C VAL A 112 -1.56 7.25 -8.40
N ASP A 113 -2.40 7.64 -9.34
CA ASP A 113 -3.64 8.35 -9.05
C ASP A 113 -4.61 7.45 -8.27
N GLU A 114 -4.72 6.16 -8.62
CA GLU A 114 -5.51 5.21 -7.85
C GLU A 114 -4.92 5.00 -6.45
N ALA A 115 -3.60 4.89 -6.32
CA ALA A 115 -2.95 4.78 -5.00
C ALA A 115 -3.17 6.04 -4.15
N VAL A 116 -3.22 7.22 -4.76
CA VAL A 116 -3.58 8.47 -4.09
C VAL A 116 -5.03 8.44 -3.59
N GLU A 117 -5.96 7.84 -4.34
CA GLU A 117 -7.34 7.67 -3.84
C GLU A 117 -7.39 6.78 -2.59
N PHE A 118 -6.56 5.74 -2.50
CA PHE A 118 -6.42 4.97 -1.25
C PHE A 118 -5.92 5.86 -0.10
N ALA A 119 -4.89 6.66 -0.36
CA ALA A 119 -4.30 7.55 0.63
C ALA A 119 -5.30 8.59 1.16
N LYS A 120 -6.16 9.14 0.31
CA LYS A 120 -7.19 10.11 0.71
C LYS A 120 -8.17 9.54 1.74
N GLY A 121 -8.41 8.24 1.72
CA GLY A 121 -9.26 7.56 2.69
C GLY A 121 -8.56 7.22 4.00
N CYS A 122 -7.27 7.47 4.12
CA CYS A 122 -6.51 7.10 5.31
C CYS A 122 -6.93 7.92 6.53
N PRO A 123 -7.32 7.27 7.64
CA PRO A 123 -7.76 7.98 8.85
C PRO A 123 -6.71 8.89 9.47
N VAL A 124 -5.43 8.65 9.20
CA VAL A 124 -4.34 9.49 9.71
C VAL A 124 -4.48 10.95 9.27
N LEU A 125 -5.12 11.19 8.12
CA LEU A 125 -5.35 12.54 7.57
C LEU A 125 -6.38 13.37 8.36
N GLN A 126 -7.01 12.80 9.39
CA GLN A 126 -7.86 13.56 10.31
C GLN A 126 -7.04 14.50 11.22
N GLY A 127 -5.75 14.21 11.42
CA GLY A 127 -4.83 15.09 12.13
C GLY A 127 -4.35 16.24 11.24
N GLU A 128 -4.32 17.46 11.78
CA GLU A 128 -4.10 18.70 11.03
C GLU A 128 -2.76 18.72 10.27
N ASP A 129 -1.69 18.25 10.91
CA ASP A 129 -0.34 18.26 10.32
C ASP A 129 0.09 16.88 9.78
N ASN A 130 -0.84 15.93 9.73
CA ASN A 130 -0.55 14.59 9.28
C ASN A 130 -0.54 14.50 7.76
N SER A 131 0.24 13.58 7.23
CA SER A 131 0.32 13.38 5.80
C SER A 131 0.51 11.91 5.42
N VAL A 132 0.18 11.58 4.19
CA VAL A 132 0.47 10.29 3.58
C VAL A 132 1.23 10.54 2.29
N GLU A 133 2.44 10.03 2.22
CA GLU A 133 3.26 10.08 1.02
C GLU A 133 3.05 8.80 0.21
N VAL A 134 2.75 8.93 -1.06
CA VAL A 134 2.53 7.79 -1.97
C VAL A 134 3.72 7.67 -2.92
N ARG A 135 4.36 6.50 -2.94
CA ARG A 135 5.48 6.24 -3.84
C ARG A 135 5.34 4.88 -4.51
N ARG A 136 5.63 4.83 -5.80
CA ARG A 136 5.75 3.55 -6.51
C ARG A 136 6.97 2.79 -6.02
N ILE A 137 6.80 1.51 -5.76
CA ILE A 137 7.91 0.62 -5.39
C ILE A 137 8.64 0.20 -6.66
N ALA A 138 9.96 0.39 -6.66
CA ALA A 138 10.79 -0.02 -7.79
C ALA A 138 10.79 -1.54 -7.94
N ARG A 139 10.59 -2.02 -9.16
CA ARG A 139 10.72 -3.44 -9.47
C ARG A 139 12.19 -3.85 -9.48
N ARG A 140 12.46 -5.04 -8.99
CA ARG A 140 13.84 -5.58 -8.97
C ARG A 140 14.38 -5.92 -10.35
N ASP A 141 13.51 -6.12 -11.33
CA ASP A 141 13.85 -6.40 -12.72
C ASP A 141 14.26 -5.14 -13.52
N GLY A 142 14.20 -3.97 -12.89
CA GLY A 142 14.57 -2.69 -13.51
C GLY A 142 13.59 -2.20 -14.59
N VAL A 143 12.45 -2.87 -14.75
CA VAL A 143 11.39 -2.45 -15.68
C VAL A 143 10.50 -1.43 -14.95
N HIS A 144 10.44 -0.22 -15.48
CA HIS A 144 9.64 0.90 -14.98
C HIS A 144 8.50 1.25 -15.94
#